data_4544131b39dbc003b5536076b46cf9f7
#
_entry.id   4544131b39dbc003b5536076b46cf9f7
#
_cell.length_a   1.000
_cell.length_b   1.000
_cell.length_c   1.000
_cell.angle_alpha   90.00
_cell.angle_beta   90.00
_cell.angle_gamma   90.00
#
_symmetry.space_group_name_H-M   'P 1'
#
loop_
_entity.id
_entity.type
_entity.pdbx_description
1 polymer ?
#
loop_
_entity_poly.entity_id
_entity_poly.type
_entity_poly.pdbx_seq_one_letter_code
_entity_poly.pdbx_strand_id
1 'polypeptide(L)'
;MILLVTPSERASECAAALHEATGEGVAVAESLPRAATLLRTEGYLAVVLDQYLLETEPHEAETTLEHLGTAIPVQVNLGISGMERLVREVRAAVQRRQHEEVRARQAAIGKLQSEMNGTVTALLLSSELALETPGLPPAAAEKLKSVHELVKRLRKQLETQDASGGDEAAAGR
;
A
#
# COMPACT_ATOMS: atom_id res chain seq x y z
N MET A 1 4.19 -2.44 -11.94
CA MET A 1 4.43 -3.34 -13.08
C MET A 1 3.34 -4.40 -13.13
N ILE A 2 2.91 -4.87 -14.32
CA ILE A 2 1.88 -5.89 -14.53
C ILE A 2 2.54 -7.14 -15.13
N LEU A 3 2.14 -8.34 -14.73
CA LEU A 3 2.55 -9.59 -15.34
C LEU A 3 1.39 -10.13 -16.19
N LEU A 4 1.62 -10.34 -17.48
CA LEU A 4 0.69 -10.99 -18.41
C LEU A 4 1.14 -12.43 -18.65
N VAL A 5 0.29 -13.39 -18.31
CA VAL A 5 0.58 -14.83 -18.44
C VAL A 5 -0.33 -15.42 -19.50
N THR A 6 0.23 -15.69 -20.68
CA THR A 6 -0.51 -16.23 -21.82
C THR A 6 0.42 -16.87 -22.85
N PRO A 7 0.06 -17.99 -23.45
CA PRO A 7 0.79 -18.61 -24.55
C PRO A 7 0.41 -18.00 -25.92
N SER A 8 -0.45 -16.99 -25.94
CA SER A 8 -0.98 -16.38 -27.17
C SER A 8 0.09 -15.63 -27.95
N GLU A 9 0.12 -15.78 -29.26
CA GLU A 9 0.98 -14.98 -30.16
C GLU A 9 0.66 -13.47 -30.08
N ARG A 10 -0.54 -13.11 -29.59
CA ARG A 10 -0.95 -11.73 -29.37
C ARG A 10 -0.49 -11.15 -28.04
N ALA A 11 0.35 -11.86 -27.29
CA ALA A 11 0.84 -11.42 -25.99
C ALA A 11 1.50 -10.01 -26.04
N SER A 12 2.30 -9.76 -27.09
CA SER A 12 2.97 -8.47 -27.28
C SER A 12 1.98 -7.32 -27.56
N GLU A 13 0.93 -7.58 -28.34
CA GLU A 13 -0.14 -6.63 -28.61
C GLU A 13 -0.94 -6.31 -27.34
N CYS A 14 -1.27 -7.34 -26.56
CA CYS A 14 -1.93 -7.19 -25.27
C CYS A 14 -1.07 -6.40 -24.27
N ALA A 15 0.22 -6.69 -24.20
CA ALA A 15 1.15 -5.99 -23.34
C ALA A 15 1.28 -4.51 -23.70
N ALA A 16 1.37 -4.18 -24.99
CA ALA A 16 1.41 -2.80 -25.48
C ALA A 16 0.12 -2.03 -25.11
N ALA A 17 -1.05 -2.62 -25.32
CA ALA A 17 -2.34 -2.02 -24.99
C ALA A 17 -2.50 -1.82 -23.48
N LEU A 18 -2.05 -2.75 -22.66
CA LEU A 18 -2.06 -2.62 -21.20
C LEU A 18 -1.12 -1.50 -20.73
N HIS A 19 0.09 -1.42 -21.30
CA HIS A 19 1.04 -0.36 -21.00
C HIS A 19 0.46 1.02 -21.35
N GLU A 20 -0.08 1.19 -22.53
CA GLU A 20 -0.70 2.45 -22.97
C GLU A 20 -1.86 2.86 -22.05
N ALA A 21 -2.69 1.89 -21.66
CA ALA A 21 -3.89 2.16 -20.86
C ALA A 21 -3.63 2.44 -19.39
N THR A 22 -2.56 1.89 -18.82
CA THR A 22 -2.28 1.95 -17.37
C THR A 22 -1.06 2.78 -17.01
N GLY A 23 -0.16 3.05 -17.96
CA GLY A 23 1.15 3.65 -17.72
C GLY A 23 2.16 2.72 -17.04
N GLU A 24 1.76 1.48 -16.73
CA GLU A 24 2.59 0.51 -16.02
C GLU A 24 3.44 -0.32 -16.98
N GLY A 25 4.65 -0.70 -16.56
CA GLY A 25 5.45 -1.68 -17.29
C GLY A 25 4.74 -3.03 -17.29
N VAL A 26 4.82 -3.76 -18.43
CA VAL A 26 4.21 -5.08 -18.57
C VAL A 26 5.28 -6.11 -18.90
N ALA A 27 5.41 -7.12 -18.05
CA ALA A 27 6.19 -8.31 -18.29
C ALA A 27 5.29 -9.42 -18.86
N VAL A 28 5.82 -10.24 -19.76
CA VAL A 28 5.08 -11.35 -20.36
C VAL A 28 5.71 -12.68 -19.95
N ALA A 29 4.87 -13.62 -19.56
CA ALA A 29 5.23 -15.01 -19.34
C ALA A 29 4.37 -15.92 -20.23
N GLU A 30 4.99 -16.82 -20.96
CA GLU A 30 4.31 -17.71 -21.91
C GLU A 30 3.72 -18.96 -21.23
N SER A 31 4.06 -19.18 -19.94
CA SER A 31 3.62 -20.35 -19.17
C SER A 31 3.51 -20.03 -17.68
N LEU A 32 2.72 -20.84 -16.96
CA LEU A 32 2.55 -20.72 -15.52
C LEU A 32 3.86 -20.94 -14.73
N PRO A 33 4.72 -21.93 -15.03
CA PRO A 33 6.02 -22.09 -14.36
C PRO A 33 6.94 -20.87 -14.53
N ARG A 34 6.92 -20.25 -15.71
CA ARG A 34 7.68 -19.01 -15.96
C ARG A 34 7.13 -17.85 -15.14
N ALA A 35 5.81 -17.73 -15.06
CA ALA A 35 5.14 -16.74 -14.23
C ALA A 35 5.48 -16.91 -12.73
N ALA A 36 5.42 -18.15 -12.22
CA ALA A 36 5.80 -18.45 -10.85
C ALA A 36 7.25 -18.07 -10.52
N THR A 37 8.17 -18.24 -11.47
CA THR A 37 9.58 -17.83 -11.32
C THR A 37 9.69 -16.30 -11.22
N LEU A 38 8.99 -15.55 -12.06
CA LEU A 38 8.99 -14.09 -12.05
C LEU A 38 8.36 -13.55 -10.76
N LEU A 39 7.26 -14.14 -10.30
CA LEU A 39 6.56 -13.74 -9.07
C LEU A 39 7.40 -13.92 -7.79
N ARG A 40 8.38 -14.83 -7.81
CA ARG A 40 9.33 -15.01 -6.70
C ARG A 40 10.43 -13.96 -6.65
N THR A 41 10.75 -13.35 -7.76
CA THR A 41 11.89 -12.44 -7.90
C THR A 41 11.47 -10.98 -7.94
N GLU A 42 10.26 -10.69 -8.38
CA GLU A 42 9.78 -9.33 -8.63
C GLU A 42 8.37 -9.12 -8.06
N GLY A 43 8.08 -7.88 -7.66
CA GLY A 43 6.76 -7.48 -7.20
C GLY A 43 5.88 -6.95 -8.34
N TYR A 44 4.66 -7.44 -8.44
CA TYR A 44 3.68 -7.02 -9.44
C TYR A 44 2.46 -6.37 -8.79
N LEU A 45 1.85 -5.40 -9.47
CA LEU A 45 0.58 -4.77 -9.07
C LEU A 45 -0.61 -5.67 -9.41
N ALA A 46 -0.56 -6.24 -10.60
CA ALA A 46 -1.57 -7.16 -11.10
C ALA A 46 -0.92 -8.29 -11.90
N VAL A 47 -1.55 -9.45 -11.88
CA VAL A 47 -1.18 -10.62 -12.68
C VAL A 47 -2.39 -11.00 -13.52
N VAL A 48 -2.25 -10.83 -14.82
CA VAL A 48 -3.27 -11.22 -15.81
C VAL A 48 -3.04 -12.66 -16.21
N LEU A 49 -3.98 -13.53 -15.92
CA LEU A 49 -3.91 -14.95 -16.17
C LEU A 49 -4.88 -15.32 -17.29
N ASP A 50 -4.37 -15.95 -18.34
CA ASP A 50 -5.22 -16.50 -19.39
C ASP A 50 -6.01 -17.69 -18.84
N GLN A 51 -7.33 -17.62 -18.94
CA GLN A 51 -8.23 -18.66 -18.45
C GLN A 51 -7.90 -20.02 -19.09
N TYR A 52 -7.45 -20.03 -20.32
CA TYR A 52 -7.02 -21.26 -21.00
C TYR A 52 -5.93 -22.01 -20.22
N LEU A 53 -4.91 -21.31 -19.72
CA LEU A 53 -3.86 -21.92 -18.90
C LEU A 53 -4.38 -22.47 -17.57
N LEU A 54 -5.28 -21.72 -16.93
CA LEU A 54 -5.86 -22.15 -15.64
C LEU A 54 -6.69 -23.42 -15.77
N GLU A 55 -7.35 -23.61 -16.90
CA GLU A 55 -8.18 -24.80 -17.19
C GLU A 55 -7.35 -25.99 -17.67
N THR A 56 -6.27 -25.76 -18.40
CA THR A 56 -5.45 -26.83 -18.96
C THR A 56 -4.35 -27.32 -18.01
N GLU A 57 -3.87 -26.46 -17.13
CA GLU A 57 -2.74 -26.72 -16.20
C GLU A 57 -3.13 -26.36 -14.75
N PRO A 58 -4.12 -27.04 -14.16
CA PRO A 58 -4.68 -26.63 -12.84
C PRO A 58 -3.68 -26.71 -11.69
N HIS A 59 -2.73 -27.64 -11.72
CA HIS A 59 -1.72 -27.81 -10.68
C HIS A 59 -0.68 -26.67 -10.70
N GLU A 60 -0.20 -26.32 -11.90
CA GLU A 60 0.69 -25.18 -12.11
C GLU A 60 -0.02 -23.85 -11.80
N ALA A 61 -1.32 -23.77 -12.08
CA ALA A 61 -2.15 -22.63 -11.75
C ALA A 61 -2.21 -22.40 -10.23
N GLU A 62 -2.48 -23.46 -9.45
CA GLU A 62 -2.49 -23.39 -7.98
C GLU A 62 -1.14 -22.93 -7.44
N THR A 63 -0.05 -23.53 -7.89
CA THR A 63 1.31 -23.12 -7.50
C THR A 63 1.60 -21.66 -7.87
N THR A 64 1.16 -21.19 -9.03
CA THR A 64 1.35 -19.79 -9.44
C THR A 64 0.55 -18.84 -8.58
N LEU A 65 -0.70 -19.19 -8.24
CA LEU A 65 -1.57 -18.41 -7.37
C LEU A 65 -1.01 -18.27 -5.94
N GLU A 66 -0.35 -19.28 -5.41
CA GLU A 66 0.33 -19.19 -4.11
C GLU A 66 1.45 -18.15 -4.08
N HIS A 67 2.06 -17.85 -5.23
CA HIS A 67 3.16 -16.89 -5.35
C HIS A 67 2.72 -15.47 -5.73
N LEU A 68 1.43 -15.20 -5.84
CA LEU A 68 0.91 -13.87 -6.19
C LEU A 68 1.31 -12.77 -5.19
N GLY A 69 1.54 -13.15 -3.92
CA GLY A 69 1.85 -12.19 -2.88
C GLY A 69 0.75 -11.14 -2.73
N THR A 70 1.07 -9.88 -3.03
CA THR A 70 0.10 -8.77 -2.95
C THR A 70 -0.48 -8.37 -4.32
N ALA A 71 -0.11 -9.05 -5.40
CA ALA A 71 -0.61 -8.75 -6.73
C ALA A 71 -2.09 -9.16 -6.89
N ILE A 72 -2.86 -8.37 -7.62
CA ILE A 72 -4.26 -8.69 -7.89
C ILE A 72 -4.33 -9.66 -9.08
N PRO A 73 -4.90 -10.86 -8.92
CA PRO A 73 -5.15 -11.75 -10.04
C PRO A 73 -6.32 -11.22 -10.89
N VAL A 74 -6.10 -11.14 -12.19
CA VAL A 74 -7.13 -10.81 -13.20
C VAL A 74 -7.23 -11.98 -14.16
N GLN A 75 -8.31 -12.71 -14.14
CA GLN A 75 -8.55 -13.83 -15.05
C GLN A 75 -9.28 -13.34 -16.30
N VAL A 76 -8.71 -13.60 -17.46
CA VAL A 76 -9.26 -13.17 -18.74
C VAL A 76 -9.14 -14.28 -19.76
N ASN A 77 -10.21 -14.53 -20.50
CA ASN A 77 -10.15 -15.40 -21.67
C ASN A 77 -9.72 -14.58 -22.90
N LEU A 78 -8.44 -14.62 -23.22
CA LEU A 78 -7.87 -13.84 -24.34
C LEU A 78 -8.35 -14.31 -25.72
N GLY A 79 -8.82 -15.55 -25.84
CA GLY A 79 -9.39 -16.07 -27.09
C GLY A 79 -10.78 -15.49 -27.42
N ILE A 80 -11.55 -15.10 -26.40
CA ILE A 80 -12.94 -14.64 -26.55
C ILE A 80 -13.08 -13.16 -26.18
N SER A 81 -12.34 -12.71 -25.18
CA SER A 81 -12.42 -11.34 -24.69
C SER A 81 -11.72 -10.38 -25.66
N GLY A 82 -12.41 -9.33 -26.09
CA GLY A 82 -11.81 -8.25 -26.85
C GLY A 82 -10.78 -7.47 -26.01
N MET A 83 -9.83 -6.83 -26.69
CA MET A 83 -8.77 -6.01 -26.08
C MET A 83 -9.34 -4.93 -25.11
N GLU A 84 -10.45 -4.32 -25.47
CA GLU A 84 -11.10 -3.29 -24.63
C GLU A 84 -11.55 -3.84 -23.28
N ARG A 85 -12.03 -5.08 -23.25
CA ARG A 85 -12.44 -5.73 -21.99
C ARG A 85 -11.23 -6.03 -21.11
N LEU A 86 -10.17 -6.60 -21.69
CA LEU A 86 -8.90 -6.85 -21.00
C LEU A 86 -8.39 -5.55 -20.33
N VAL A 87 -8.26 -4.49 -21.12
CA VAL A 87 -7.75 -3.20 -20.66
C VAL A 87 -8.63 -2.64 -19.55
N ARG A 88 -9.95 -2.70 -19.69
CA ARG A 88 -10.89 -2.19 -18.69
C ARG A 88 -10.79 -2.95 -17.36
N GLU A 89 -10.72 -4.27 -17.38
CA GLU A 89 -10.63 -5.10 -16.19
C GLU A 89 -9.31 -4.91 -15.46
N VAL A 90 -8.20 -4.87 -16.19
CA VAL A 90 -6.88 -4.63 -15.61
C VAL A 90 -6.75 -3.21 -15.04
N ARG A 91 -7.23 -2.21 -15.77
CA ARG A 91 -7.24 -0.83 -15.26
C ARG A 91 -8.04 -0.71 -13.96
N ALA A 92 -9.22 -1.32 -13.89
CA ALA A 92 -10.04 -1.31 -12.69
C ALA A 92 -9.37 -2.05 -11.51
N ALA A 93 -8.64 -3.12 -11.77
CA ALA A 93 -7.88 -3.85 -10.78
C ALA A 93 -6.71 -3.02 -10.23
N VAL A 94 -5.91 -2.42 -11.12
CA VAL A 94 -4.78 -1.55 -10.75
C VAL A 94 -5.25 -0.35 -9.93
N GLN A 95 -6.31 0.33 -10.36
CA GLN A 95 -6.87 1.47 -9.64
C GLN A 95 -7.37 1.08 -8.24
N ARG A 96 -8.05 -0.06 -8.11
CA ARG A 96 -8.47 -0.59 -6.80
C ARG A 96 -7.28 -0.79 -5.87
N ARG A 97 -6.23 -1.43 -6.36
CA ARG A 97 -5.01 -1.68 -5.58
C ARG A 97 -4.35 -0.40 -5.10
N GLN A 98 -4.20 0.57 -5.98
CA GLN A 98 -3.63 1.88 -5.63
C GLN A 98 -4.45 2.57 -4.54
N HIS A 99 -5.78 2.55 -4.65
CA HIS A 99 -6.67 3.11 -3.62
C HIS A 99 -6.57 2.37 -2.29
N GLU A 100 -6.47 1.04 -2.29
CA GLU A 100 -6.31 0.25 -1.08
C GLU A 100 -4.97 0.53 -0.40
N GLU A 101 -3.89 0.64 -1.15
CA GLU A 101 -2.56 0.99 -0.61
C GLU A 101 -2.54 2.39 0.01
N VAL A 102 -3.13 3.38 -0.66
CA VAL A 102 -3.26 4.74 -0.12
C VAL A 102 -4.07 4.72 1.18
N ARG A 103 -5.22 4.03 1.19
CA ARG A 103 -6.05 3.92 2.40
C ARG A 103 -5.34 3.20 3.54
N ALA A 104 -4.65 2.09 3.26
CA ALA A 104 -3.89 1.35 4.27
C ALA A 104 -2.76 2.21 4.86
N ARG A 105 -2.05 2.96 4.01
CA ARG A 105 -1.01 3.89 4.44
C ARG A 105 -1.58 5.01 5.31
N GLN A 106 -2.70 5.61 4.91
CA GLN A 106 -3.37 6.66 5.70
C GLN A 106 -3.85 6.13 7.05
N ALA A 107 -4.45 4.94 7.08
CA ALA A 107 -4.89 4.30 8.32
C ALA A 107 -3.70 4.01 9.27
N ALA A 108 -2.57 3.54 8.74
CA ALA A 108 -1.36 3.30 9.53
C ALA A 108 -0.79 4.60 10.11
N ILE A 109 -0.74 5.68 9.32
CA ILE A 109 -0.30 7.00 9.78
C ILE A 109 -1.24 7.53 10.86
N GLY A 110 -2.56 7.47 10.66
CA GLY A 110 -3.54 7.92 11.64
C GLY A 110 -3.47 7.16 12.97
N LYS A 111 -3.20 5.84 12.91
CA LYS A 111 -2.98 5.04 14.11
C LYS A 111 -1.73 5.48 14.87
N LEU A 112 -0.61 5.67 14.19
CA LEU A 112 0.64 6.14 14.81
C LEU A 112 0.46 7.53 15.44
N GLN A 113 -0.21 8.45 14.76
CA GLN A 113 -0.52 9.78 15.31
C GLN A 113 -1.37 9.70 16.57
N SER A 114 -2.40 8.86 16.58
CA SER A 114 -3.24 8.66 17.76
C SER A 114 -2.45 8.09 18.94
N GLU A 115 -1.58 7.11 18.72
CA GLU A 115 -0.72 6.54 19.76
C GLU A 115 0.29 7.57 20.30
N MET A 116 0.90 8.36 19.42
CA MET A 116 1.81 9.44 19.79
C MET A 116 1.10 10.52 20.61
N ASN A 117 -0.08 10.96 20.18
CA ASN A 117 -0.88 11.97 20.91
C ASN A 117 -1.27 11.46 22.30
N GLY A 118 -1.67 10.20 22.43
CA GLY A 118 -1.94 9.55 23.71
C GLY A 118 -0.72 9.55 24.64
N THR A 119 0.44 9.16 24.11
CA THR A 119 1.70 9.13 24.87
C THR A 119 2.13 10.54 25.33
N VAL A 120 2.04 11.53 24.45
CA VAL A 120 2.36 12.94 24.78
C VAL A 120 1.43 13.48 25.84
N THR A 121 0.13 13.17 25.76
CA THR A 121 -0.85 13.57 26.78
C THR A 121 -0.53 12.94 28.13
N ALA A 122 -0.20 11.65 28.17
CA ALA A 122 0.19 10.96 29.39
C ALA A 122 1.47 11.55 30.02
N LEU A 123 2.46 11.90 29.19
CA LEU A 123 3.69 12.57 29.64
C LEU A 123 3.42 13.97 30.22
N LEU A 124 2.54 14.76 29.60
CA LEU A 124 2.13 16.06 30.13
C LEU A 124 1.50 15.94 31.51
N LEU A 125 0.50 15.07 31.65
CA LEU A 125 -0.17 14.81 32.93
C LEU A 125 0.81 14.30 33.98
N SER A 126 1.68 13.36 33.64
CA SER A 126 2.68 12.83 34.57
C SER A 126 3.67 13.89 35.03
N SER A 127 4.11 14.77 34.14
CA SER A 127 5.02 15.88 34.49
C SER A 127 4.35 16.95 35.31
N GLU A 128 3.06 17.25 35.11
CA GLU A 128 2.27 18.14 35.94
C GLU A 128 2.14 17.59 37.34
N LEU A 129 1.68 16.35 37.49
CA LEU A 129 1.54 15.70 38.80
C LEU A 129 2.87 15.62 39.55
N ALA A 130 3.98 15.37 38.85
CA ALA A 130 5.30 15.35 39.46
C ALA A 130 5.73 16.74 39.97
N LEU A 131 5.39 17.82 39.27
CA LEU A 131 5.68 19.19 39.67
C LEU A 131 4.84 19.63 40.87
N GLU A 132 3.66 19.06 41.08
CA GLU A 132 2.78 19.35 42.24
C GLU A 132 3.20 18.57 43.50
N THR A 133 4.19 17.65 43.40
CA THR A 133 4.63 16.84 44.54
C THR A 133 5.27 17.71 45.63
N PRO A 134 4.76 17.71 46.88
CA PRO A 134 5.34 18.50 47.98
C PRO A 134 6.76 18.01 48.30
N GLY A 135 7.66 18.98 48.58
CA GLY A 135 9.04 18.68 48.99
C GLY A 135 9.99 18.33 47.86
N LEU A 136 9.63 18.59 46.61
CA LEU A 136 10.50 18.34 45.46
C LEU A 136 11.77 19.25 45.56
N PRO A 137 12.99 18.69 45.46
CA PRO A 137 14.20 19.48 45.45
C PRO A 137 14.23 20.48 44.29
N PRO A 138 14.72 21.73 44.47
CA PRO A 138 14.70 22.76 43.42
C PRO A 138 15.32 22.34 42.13
N ALA A 139 16.45 21.62 42.15
CA ALA A 139 17.13 21.12 40.97
C ALA A 139 16.30 20.06 40.20
N ALA A 140 15.49 19.24 40.90
CA ALA A 140 14.58 18.30 40.29
C ALA A 140 13.37 19.01 39.66
N ALA A 141 12.83 20.03 40.33
CA ALA A 141 11.72 20.85 39.83
C ALA A 141 12.11 21.56 38.51
N GLU A 142 13.31 22.14 38.43
CA GLU A 142 13.81 22.76 37.18
C GLU A 142 13.93 21.77 36.03
N LYS A 143 14.46 20.57 36.28
CA LYS A 143 14.54 19.52 35.27
C LYS A 143 13.16 19.07 34.79
N LEU A 144 12.22 18.85 35.70
CA LEU A 144 10.83 18.52 35.38
C LEU A 144 10.13 19.60 34.55
N LYS A 145 10.33 20.88 34.90
CA LYS A 145 9.83 21.99 34.09
C LYS A 145 10.38 21.98 32.69
N SER A 146 11.68 21.72 32.55
CA SER A 146 12.30 21.60 31.22
C SER A 146 11.71 20.45 30.40
N VAL A 147 11.47 19.28 31.00
CA VAL A 147 10.80 18.14 30.35
C VAL A 147 9.37 18.53 29.95
N HIS A 148 8.58 19.13 30.86
CA HIS A 148 7.24 19.55 30.57
C HIS A 148 7.15 20.53 29.39
N GLU A 149 8.05 21.51 29.31
CA GLU A 149 8.13 22.44 28.17
C GLU A 149 8.51 21.75 26.85
N LEU A 150 9.42 20.75 26.90
CA LEU A 150 9.74 19.95 25.70
C LEU A 150 8.54 19.15 25.20
N VAL A 151 7.78 18.54 26.11
CA VAL A 151 6.59 17.77 25.77
C VAL A 151 5.49 18.68 25.20
N LYS A 152 5.31 19.90 25.73
CA LYS A 152 4.41 20.91 25.15
C LYS A 152 4.79 21.28 23.72
N ARG A 153 6.08 21.46 23.44
CA ARG A 153 6.57 21.75 22.08
C ARG A 153 6.28 20.58 21.16
N LEU A 154 6.54 19.36 21.61
CA LEU A 154 6.27 18.15 20.83
C LEU A 154 4.78 18.04 20.48
N ARG A 155 3.90 18.28 21.45
CA ARG A 155 2.44 18.32 21.22
C ARG A 155 2.07 19.33 20.12
N LYS A 156 2.60 20.55 20.22
CA LYS A 156 2.34 21.59 19.20
C LYS A 156 2.83 21.21 17.81
N GLN A 157 3.96 20.50 17.71
CA GLN A 157 4.46 20.00 16.43
C GLN A 157 3.53 18.93 15.84
N LEU A 158 3.00 18.01 16.66
CA LEU A 158 2.04 17.00 16.21
C LEU A 158 0.74 17.66 15.73
N GLU A 159 0.19 18.61 16.46
CA GLU A 159 -1.03 19.36 16.09
C GLU A 159 -0.86 20.12 14.75
N THR A 160 0.34 20.66 14.47
CA THR A 160 0.63 21.35 13.20
C THR A 160 0.78 20.38 12.02
N GLN A 161 1.28 19.18 12.28
CA GLN A 161 1.36 18.14 11.24
C GLN A 161 -0.02 17.58 10.88
N ASP A 162 -0.90 17.42 11.86
CA ASP A 162 -2.30 17.01 11.64
C ASP A 162 -3.06 18.02 10.78
N ALA A 163 -2.85 19.32 11.02
CA ALA A 163 -3.48 20.40 10.23
C ALA A 163 -2.97 20.46 8.77
N SER A 164 -1.69 20.19 8.53
CA SER A 164 -1.12 20.22 7.17
C SER A 164 -1.42 18.95 6.35
N GLY A 165 -1.59 17.80 7.01
CA GLY A 165 -1.95 16.53 6.34
C GLY A 165 -3.42 16.47 5.90
N GLY A 166 -4.30 17.27 6.50
CA GLY A 166 -5.71 17.36 6.13
C GLY A 166 -6.00 18.17 4.85
N ASP A 167 -5.14 19.12 4.52
CA ASP A 167 -5.35 20.02 3.39
C ASP A 167 -4.92 19.41 2.03
N GLU A 168 -3.90 18.52 2.02
CA GLU A 168 -3.52 17.78 0.82
C GLU A 168 -4.56 16.75 0.37
N ALA A 169 -5.33 16.19 1.30
CA ALA A 169 -6.40 15.23 0.99
C ALA A 169 -7.65 15.90 0.37
N ALA A 170 -7.84 17.21 0.55
CA ALA A 170 -8.97 17.98 0.01
C ALA A 170 -8.71 18.54 -1.41
N ALA A 171 -7.44 18.72 -1.79
CA ALA A 171 -7.07 19.32 -3.09
C ALA A 171 -7.00 18.31 -4.26
N GLY A 172 -7.17 17.01 -3.99
CA GLY A 172 -7.10 15.91 -4.98
C GLY A 172 -8.45 15.35 -5.44
N ARG A 173 -9.55 16.12 -5.31
CA ARG A 173 -10.89 15.69 -5.80
C ARG A 173 -11.27 16.42 -7.09
#